data_365f0f133c0ebb03b67a3d88f75c94d1
#
_entry.id   365f0f133c0ebb03b67a3d88f75c94d1
#
_cell.length_a   1.000
_cell.length_b   1.000
_cell.length_c   1.000
_cell.angle_alpha   90.00
_cell.angle_beta   90.00
_cell.angle_gamma   90.00
#
_symmetry.space_group_name_H-M   'P 1'
#
loop_
_entity.id
_entity.type
_entity.pdbx_description
1 polymer ?
#
loop_
_entity_poly.entity_id
_entity_poly.type
_entity_poly.pdbx_seq_one_letter_code
_entity_poly.pdbx_strand_id
1 'polypeptide(L)'
;HIHGIIASILAPLYAGGSVVALPKFNVLNFYSFLEKYKPTWFTAVPTMLQSILDRSKNNKKIIQNSKLRFIRSSSASLPSNVFKSLESTFKVPVIESYGMTEAAHQMTSNLLPPKKRKINSVGKPIGLQVKIMDQNNKFLSYKKEGEVLIKGKNVLNGYLANSKANKESFFNGWFRTGDLGYFDKDGYLYISGRI
;
A
#
# COMPACT_ATOMS: atom_id res chain seq x y z
N HIS A 1 1.98 3.82 13.79
CA HIS A 1 1.70 4.30 12.44
C HIS A 1 0.44 3.63 11.89
N ILE A 2 -0.36 4.37 11.10
CA ILE A 2 -1.66 3.90 10.59
C ILE A 2 -1.56 2.58 9.78
N HIS A 3 -0.49 2.40 9.01
CA HIS A 3 -0.23 1.16 8.28
C HIS A 3 -0.20 -0.06 9.22
N GLY A 4 0.52 0.02 10.34
CA GLY A 4 0.57 -1.07 11.33
C GLY A 4 -0.78 -1.30 12.01
N ILE A 5 -1.44 -0.23 12.47
CA ILE A 5 -2.69 -0.33 13.22
C ILE A 5 -3.81 -0.90 12.34
N ILE A 6 -4.05 -0.32 11.18
CA ILE A 6 -5.17 -0.73 10.32
C ILE A 6 -4.85 -2.00 9.55
N ALA A 7 -3.77 -1.99 8.74
CA ALA A 7 -3.52 -3.09 7.83
C ALA A 7 -2.93 -4.34 8.51
N SER A 8 -2.13 -4.17 9.59
CA SER A 8 -1.46 -5.31 10.21
C SER A 8 -2.18 -5.86 11.42
N ILE A 9 -3.04 -5.07 12.08
CA ILE A 9 -3.74 -5.49 13.30
C ILE A 9 -5.25 -5.56 13.07
N LEU A 10 -5.91 -4.42 12.81
CA LEU A 10 -7.37 -4.38 12.78
C LEU A 10 -7.97 -5.17 11.62
N ALA A 11 -7.42 -5.03 10.41
CA ALA A 11 -7.97 -5.72 9.24
C ALA A 11 -7.89 -7.27 9.35
N PRO A 12 -6.76 -7.88 9.75
CA PRO A 12 -6.70 -9.32 9.98
C PRO A 12 -7.66 -9.81 11.07
N LEU A 13 -7.73 -9.09 12.19
CA LEU A 13 -8.62 -9.47 13.30
C LEU A 13 -10.11 -9.34 12.88
N TYR A 14 -10.47 -8.27 12.19
CA TYR A 14 -11.82 -8.09 11.64
C TYR A 14 -12.22 -9.21 10.66
N ALA A 15 -11.25 -9.71 9.91
CA ALA A 15 -11.46 -10.84 8.99
C ALA A 15 -11.43 -12.23 9.67
N GLY A 16 -11.42 -12.29 11.01
CA GLY A 16 -11.38 -13.56 11.76
C GLY A 16 -10.02 -14.24 11.77
N GLY A 17 -8.97 -13.53 11.39
CA GLY A 17 -7.60 -14.02 11.43
C GLY A 17 -6.89 -13.76 12.75
N SER A 18 -5.61 -14.09 12.80
CA SER A 18 -4.72 -13.82 13.94
C SER A 18 -3.53 -12.96 13.54
N VAL A 19 -2.91 -12.31 14.52
CA VAL A 19 -1.80 -11.39 14.31
C VAL A 19 -0.60 -11.82 15.17
N VAL A 20 0.58 -11.85 14.55
CA VAL A 20 1.85 -11.94 15.26
C VAL A 20 2.42 -10.54 15.40
N ALA A 21 2.23 -9.91 16.56
CA ALA A 21 2.75 -8.59 16.86
C ALA A 21 4.19 -8.70 17.38
N LEU A 22 5.13 -8.07 16.70
CA LEU A 22 6.55 -8.03 17.08
C LEU A 22 6.88 -6.64 17.64
N PRO A 23 7.80 -6.54 18.64
CA PRO A 23 8.13 -5.26 19.28
C PRO A 23 8.66 -4.21 18.30
N LYS A 24 9.49 -4.62 17.36
CA LYS A 24 10.00 -3.81 16.25
C LYS A 24 10.48 -4.71 15.11
N PHE A 25 10.58 -4.14 13.92
CA PHE A 25 11.22 -4.84 12.81
C PHE A 25 12.71 -5.06 13.09
N ASN A 26 13.13 -6.32 12.98
CA ASN A 26 14.52 -6.74 12.97
C ASN A 26 14.71 -7.81 11.90
N VAL A 27 15.46 -7.48 10.87
CA VAL A 27 15.68 -8.37 9.72
C VAL A 27 16.42 -9.66 10.12
N LEU A 28 17.23 -9.64 11.17
CA LEU A 28 17.96 -10.82 11.67
C LEU A 28 16.99 -11.89 12.17
N ASN A 29 15.90 -11.48 12.79
CA ASN A 29 14.91 -12.36 13.38
C ASN A 29 13.76 -12.69 12.41
N PHE A 30 13.66 -12.00 11.26
CA PHE A 30 12.53 -12.16 10.36
C PHE A 30 12.32 -13.61 9.93
N TYR A 31 13.38 -14.28 9.50
CA TYR A 31 13.29 -15.66 8.99
C TYR A 31 12.98 -16.68 10.10
N SER A 32 13.53 -16.50 11.31
CA SER A 32 13.16 -17.35 12.46
C SER A 32 11.69 -17.18 12.84
N PHE A 33 11.15 -15.96 12.75
CA PHE A 33 9.73 -15.71 12.96
C PHE A 33 8.85 -16.29 11.85
N LEU A 34 9.31 -16.19 10.59
CA LEU A 34 8.63 -16.80 9.44
C LEU A 34 8.52 -18.33 9.62
N GLU A 35 9.58 -18.98 10.09
CA GLU A 35 9.61 -20.42 10.38
C GLU A 35 8.73 -20.79 11.58
N LYS A 36 8.87 -20.05 12.69
CA LYS A 36 8.19 -20.32 13.96
C LYS A 36 6.68 -20.11 13.86
N TYR A 37 6.26 -18.96 13.35
CA TYR A 37 4.85 -18.56 13.36
C TYR A 37 4.09 -18.90 12.09
N LYS A 38 4.78 -19.25 11.01
CA LYS A 38 4.21 -19.63 9.71
C LYS A 38 3.09 -18.69 9.23
N PRO A 39 3.33 -17.35 9.22
CA PRO A 39 2.31 -16.41 8.78
C PRO A 39 1.89 -16.70 7.34
N THR A 40 0.63 -16.42 7.01
CA THR A 40 0.11 -16.57 5.65
C THR A 40 0.34 -15.35 4.77
N TRP A 41 0.69 -14.23 5.36
CA TRP A 41 1.11 -13.00 4.68
C TRP A 41 1.78 -12.06 5.67
N PHE A 42 2.49 -11.09 5.14
CA PHE A 42 3.00 -9.96 5.91
C PHE A 42 2.98 -8.69 5.07
N THR A 43 3.02 -7.55 5.74
CA THR A 43 3.11 -6.24 5.10
C THR A 43 4.31 -5.48 5.63
N ALA A 44 5.00 -4.78 4.74
CA ALA A 44 6.19 -4.01 5.10
C ALA A 44 6.38 -2.83 4.14
N VAL A 45 7.23 -1.89 4.53
CA VAL A 45 7.68 -0.81 3.65
C VAL A 45 8.82 -1.30 2.75
N PRO A 46 9.07 -0.67 1.58
CA PRO A 46 10.08 -1.13 0.63
C PRO A 46 11.47 -1.36 1.18
N THR A 47 11.94 -0.53 2.10
CA THR A 47 13.26 -0.68 2.75
C THR A 47 13.35 -1.95 3.59
N MET A 48 12.28 -2.31 4.30
CA MET A 48 12.22 -3.58 5.03
C MET A 48 12.20 -4.77 4.07
N LEU A 49 11.43 -4.68 2.98
CA LEU A 49 11.36 -5.72 1.94
C LEU A 49 12.71 -5.96 1.29
N GLN A 50 13.45 -4.89 0.98
CA GLN A 50 14.83 -4.99 0.46
C GLN A 50 15.74 -5.71 1.47
N SER A 51 15.73 -5.31 2.75
CA SER A 51 16.55 -5.94 3.79
C SER A 51 16.24 -7.43 3.97
N ILE A 52 14.96 -7.80 3.87
CA ILE A 52 14.53 -9.21 3.88
C ILE A 52 15.10 -9.94 2.66
N LEU A 53 14.96 -9.36 1.47
CA LEU A 53 15.44 -9.94 0.22
C LEU A 53 16.96 -10.18 0.24
N ASP A 54 17.74 -9.23 0.75
CA ASP A 54 19.21 -9.33 0.83
C ASP A 54 19.69 -10.56 1.64
N ARG A 55 18.88 -11.01 2.59
CA ARG A 55 19.16 -12.18 3.43
C ARG A 55 18.52 -13.48 2.94
N SER A 56 17.78 -13.44 1.84
CA SER A 56 17.02 -14.58 1.34
C SER A 56 17.90 -15.78 0.94
N LYS A 57 19.09 -15.49 0.40
CA LYS A 57 20.02 -16.54 -0.06
C LYS A 57 20.40 -17.55 1.04
N ASN A 58 20.55 -17.08 2.27
CA ASN A 58 20.92 -17.91 3.43
C ASN A 58 19.70 -18.59 4.10
N ASN A 59 18.49 -18.28 3.64
CA ASN A 59 17.24 -18.73 4.25
C ASN A 59 16.32 -19.49 3.27
N LYS A 60 16.87 -20.06 2.21
CA LYS A 60 16.11 -20.73 1.14
C LYS A 60 15.16 -21.81 1.66
N LYS A 61 15.64 -22.66 2.60
CA LYS A 61 14.83 -23.74 3.19
C LYS A 61 13.62 -23.21 3.95
N ILE A 62 13.79 -22.11 4.71
CA ILE A 62 12.70 -21.46 5.45
C ILE A 62 11.67 -20.87 4.46
N ILE A 63 12.15 -20.21 3.39
CA ILE A 63 11.29 -19.64 2.37
C ILE A 63 10.46 -20.72 1.67
N GLN A 64 11.09 -21.84 1.26
CA GLN A 64 10.42 -22.96 0.60
C GLN A 64 9.33 -23.62 1.47
N ASN A 65 9.56 -23.67 2.78
CA ASN A 65 8.63 -24.24 3.76
C ASN A 65 7.62 -23.22 4.30
N SER A 66 7.69 -21.97 3.87
CA SER A 66 6.79 -20.91 4.35
C SER A 66 5.35 -21.16 3.90
N LYS A 67 4.39 -20.63 4.66
CA LYS A 67 2.96 -20.68 4.35
C LYS A 67 2.44 -19.37 3.74
N LEU A 68 3.35 -18.53 3.24
CA LEU A 68 2.99 -17.26 2.64
C LEU A 68 2.08 -17.47 1.43
N ARG A 69 1.05 -16.65 1.34
CA ARG A 69 0.11 -16.56 0.22
C ARG A 69 0.40 -15.32 -0.62
N PHE A 70 0.88 -14.26 0.00
CA PHE A 70 1.30 -13.02 -0.65
C PHE A 70 2.16 -12.17 0.28
N ILE A 71 2.84 -11.17 -0.30
CA ILE A 71 3.58 -10.11 0.39
C ILE A 71 2.92 -8.79 0.01
N ARG A 72 2.72 -7.89 0.98
CA ARG A 72 2.14 -6.57 0.74
C ARG A 72 3.17 -5.48 0.99
N SER A 73 3.30 -4.56 0.03
CA SER A 73 4.10 -3.34 0.15
C SER A 73 3.20 -2.11 0.23
N SER A 74 3.52 -1.17 1.10
CA SER A 74 2.80 0.09 1.20
C SER A 74 3.69 1.20 1.81
N SER A 75 3.18 2.43 1.84
CA SER A 75 3.77 3.64 2.44
C SER A 75 4.92 4.28 1.66
N ALA A 76 5.44 3.64 0.65
CA ALA A 76 6.38 4.18 -0.33
C ALA A 76 6.32 3.36 -1.62
N SER A 77 6.84 3.91 -2.70
CA SER A 77 6.93 3.23 -3.99
C SER A 77 7.91 2.05 -3.92
N LEU A 78 7.50 0.88 -4.37
CA LEU A 78 8.33 -0.32 -4.43
C LEU A 78 9.09 -0.35 -5.76
N PRO A 79 10.44 -0.33 -5.76
CA PRO A 79 11.21 -0.47 -7.00
C PRO A 79 10.85 -1.76 -7.74
N SER A 80 10.68 -1.68 -9.07
CA SER A 80 10.23 -2.83 -9.87
C SER A 80 11.18 -4.02 -9.87
N ASN A 81 12.50 -3.79 -9.71
CA ASN A 81 13.47 -4.85 -9.53
C ASN A 81 13.27 -5.58 -8.19
N VAL A 82 12.98 -4.85 -7.10
CA VAL A 82 12.68 -5.45 -5.78
C VAL A 82 11.38 -6.24 -5.83
N PHE A 83 10.34 -5.67 -6.47
CA PHE A 83 9.06 -6.37 -6.70
C PHE A 83 9.29 -7.74 -7.37
N LYS A 84 9.98 -7.75 -8.53
CA LYS A 84 10.27 -8.98 -9.29
C LYS A 84 11.11 -9.97 -8.49
N SER A 85 12.12 -9.48 -7.77
CA SER A 85 12.99 -10.32 -6.95
C SER A 85 12.25 -10.95 -5.77
N LEU A 86 11.32 -10.25 -5.13
CA LEU A 86 10.47 -10.80 -4.09
C LEU A 86 9.59 -11.93 -4.64
N GLU A 87 8.89 -11.71 -5.77
CA GLU A 87 8.05 -12.75 -6.37
C GLU A 87 8.86 -13.97 -6.81
N SER A 88 10.05 -13.77 -7.41
CA SER A 88 10.92 -14.87 -7.83
C SER A 88 11.50 -15.66 -6.65
N THR A 89 11.78 -14.98 -5.53
CA THR A 89 12.38 -15.58 -4.34
C THR A 89 11.35 -16.32 -3.49
N PHE A 90 10.24 -15.67 -3.16
CA PHE A 90 9.22 -16.22 -2.27
C PHE A 90 8.15 -17.05 -2.99
N LYS A 91 8.10 -17.00 -4.32
CA LYS A 91 7.10 -17.71 -5.17
C LYS A 91 5.66 -17.38 -4.82
N VAL A 92 5.40 -16.17 -4.34
CA VAL A 92 4.08 -15.65 -4.01
C VAL A 92 3.87 -14.26 -4.63
N PRO A 93 2.63 -13.85 -4.89
CA PRO A 93 2.35 -12.53 -5.43
C PRO A 93 2.74 -11.42 -4.46
N VAL A 94 3.29 -10.33 -5.00
CA VAL A 94 3.53 -9.08 -4.28
C VAL A 94 2.40 -8.10 -4.61
N ILE A 95 1.85 -7.45 -3.59
CA ILE A 95 0.74 -6.50 -3.68
C ILE A 95 1.23 -5.13 -3.26
N GLU A 96 1.22 -4.17 -4.16
CA GLU A 96 1.40 -2.75 -3.80
C GLU A 96 0.06 -2.11 -3.47
N SER A 97 0.07 -1.23 -2.48
CA SER A 97 -1.09 -0.45 -2.08
C SER A 97 -0.68 0.95 -1.67
N TYR A 98 -1.59 1.90 -1.84
CA TYR A 98 -1.41 3.29 -1.50
C TYR A 98 -2.46 3.73 -0.48
N GLY A 99 -2.03 4.54 0.47
CA GLY A 99 -2.88 5.07 1.49
C GLY A 99 -2.20 6.11 2.35
N MET A 100 -3.01 6.79 3.15
CA MET A 100 -2.58 7.85 4.05
C MET A 100 -3.42 7.85 5.32
N THR A 101 -2.96 8.54 6.35
CA THR A 101 -3.65 8.63 7.65
C THR A 101 -5.06 9.20 7.50
N GLU A 102 -5.21 10.19 6.65
CA GLU A 102 -6.44 10.93 6.36
C GLU A 102 -7.53 10.08 5.67
N ALA A 103 -7.16 8.89 5.20
CA ALA A 103 -8.08 7.92 4.58
C ALA A 103 -8.17 6.59 5.34
N ALA A 104 -7.91 6.58 6.64
CA ALA A 104 -7.84 5.37 7.47
C ALA A 104 -6.95 4.28 6.84
N HIS A 105 -5.82 4.69 6.32
CA HIS A 105 -4.77 3.95 5.66
C HIS A 105 -5.03 3.63 4.19
N GLN A 106 -6.02 2.78 3.83
CA GLN A 106 -6.05 2.21 2.48
C GLN A 106 -6.97 2.97 1.53
N MET A 107 -6.41 3.41 0.41
CA MET A 107 -7.11 4.10 -0.68
C MET A 107 -7.18 3.25 -1.93
N THR A 108 -6.04 2.67 -2.35
CA THR A 108 -5.97 1.78 -3.50
C THR A 108 -5.13 0.54 -3.18
N SER A 109 -5.33 -0.53 -3.92
CA SER A 109 -4.50 -1.73 -3.85
C SER A 109 -4.52 -2.50 -5.16
N ASN A 110 -3.40 -3.11 -5.51
CA ASN A 110 -3.39 -4.23 -6.42
C ASN A 110 -4.16 -5.40 -5.79
N LEU A 111 -4.77 -6.23 -6.62
CA LEU A 111 -5.60 -7.33 -6.19
C LEU A 111 -4.85 -8.66 -6.24
N LEU A 112 -5.26 -9.61 -5.41
CA LEU A 112 -4.72 -10.97 -5.45
C LEU A 112 -5.15 -11.72 -6.72
N PRO A 113 -4.32 -12.64 -7.24
CA PRO A 113 -4.75 -13.54 -8.31
C PRO A 113 -6.07 -14.27 -7.97
N PRO A 114 -6.90 -14.58 -8.96
CA PRO A 114 -6.66 -14.48 -10.40
C PRO A 114 -6.82 -13.08 -11.00
N LYS A 115 -7.14 -12.08 -10.20
CA LYS A 115 -7.28 -10.69 -10.68
C LYS A 115 -5.91 -10.13 -11.08
N LYS A 116 -5.89 -9.28 -12.10
CA LYS A 116 -4.67 -8.65 -12.60
C LYS A 116 -4.11 -7.67 -11.59
N ARG A 117 -2.78 -7.61 -11.50
CA ARG A 117 -2.01 -6.58 -10.81
C ARG A 117 -0.96 -6.03 -11.77
N LYS A 118 -0.56 -4.79 -11.57
CA LYS A 118 0.41 -4.11 -12.43
C LYS A 118 1.56 -3.60 -11.58
N ILE A 119 2.77 -3.94 -11.98
CA ILE A 119 4.01 -3.44 -11.37
C ILE A 119 4.06 -1.92 -11.55
N ASN A 120 4.60 -1.21 -10.57
CA ASN A 120 4.67 0.25 -10.46
C ASN A 120 3.31 0.93 -10.29
N SER A 121 2.22 0.18 -10.27
CA SER A 121 0.90 0.71 -9.95
C SER A 121 0.54 0.41 -8.50
N VAL A 122 -0.08 1.36 -7.85
CA VAL A 122 -0.66 1.17 -6.50
C VAL A 122 -2.07 0.54 -6.55
N GLY A 123 -2.48 0.05 -7.73
CA GLY A 123 -3.71 -0.69 -7.91
C GLY A 123 -4.94 0.17 -8.21
N LYS A 124 -6.10 -0.35 -7.84
CA LYS A 124 -7.41 0.30 -8.06
C LYS A 124 -7.99 0.84 -6.76
N PRO A 125 -8.87 1.85 -6.81
CA PRO A 125 -9.59 2.35 -5.64
C PRO A 125 -10.36 1.25 -4.92
N ILE A 126 -10.31 1.25 -3.58
CA ILE A 126 -11.01 0.29 -2.72
C ILE A 126 -11.78 1.04 -1.64
N GLY A 127 -13.10 0.96 -1.67
CA GLY A 127 -13.97 1.54 -0.64
C GLY A 127 -14.14 3.07 -0.70
N LEU A 128 -13.45 3.74 -1.62
CA LEU A 128 -13.55 5.19 -1.84
C LEU A 128 -13.42 5.53 -3.33
N GLN A 129 -13.69 6.78 -3.65
CA GLN A 129 -13.51 7.31 -5.00
C GLN A 129 -12.16 8.05 -5.09
N VAL A 130 -11.49 7.92 -6.23
CA VAL A 130 -10.25 8.63 -6.55
C VAL A 130 -10.43 9.35 -7.88
N LYS A 131 -9.98 10.59 -7.95
CA LYS A 131 -9.93 11.40 -9.17
C LYS A 131 -8.58 12.07 -9.31
N ILE A 132 -8.25 12.45 -10.53
CA ILE A 132 -7.06 13.25 -10.85
C ILE A 132 -7.53 14.63 -11.27
N MET A 133 -6.87 15.66 -10.76
CA MET A 133 -7.23 17.07 -11.02
C MET A 133 -6.02 17.87 -11.51
N ASP A 134 -6.22 18.71 -12.50
CA ASP A 134 -5.18 19.62 -13.00
C ASP A 134 -5.08 20.91 -12.16
N GLN A 135 -4.11 21.77 -12.50
CA GLN A 135 -3.88 23.04 -11.83
C GLN A 135 -5.04 24.05 -12.01
N ASN A 136 -5.91 23.82 -12.99
CA ASN A 136 -7.10 24.65 -13.23
C ASN A 136 -8.36 24.09 -12.55
N ASN A 137 -8.19 23.15 -11.60
CA ASN A 137 -9.27 22.49 -10.88
C ASN A 137 -10.23 21.69 -11.78
N LYS A 138 -9.77 21.18 -12.93
CA LYS A 138 -10.54 20.30 -13.82
C LYS A 138 -10.15 18.85 -13.58
N PHE A 139 -11.15 17.98 -13.49
CA PHE A 139 -10.90 16.55 -13.42
C PHE A 139 -10.38 16.00 -14.73
N LEU A 140 -9.35 15.18 -14.65
CA LEU A 140 -8.63 14.63 -15.79
C LEU A 140 -9.10 13.20 -16.11
N SER A 141 -9.05 12.85 -17.39
CA SER A 141 -9.21 11.49 -17.87
C SER A 141 -7.91 10.69 -17.72
N TYR A 142 -7.97 9.38 -18.05
CA TYR A 142 -6.81 8.49 -17.98
C TYR A 142 -5.58 9.02 -18.76
N LYS A 143 -4.39 8.59 -18.31
CA LYS A 143 -3.06 8.97 -18.83
C LYS A 143 -2.70 10.46 -18.71
N LYS A 144 -3.49 11.25 -18.01
CA LYS A 144 -3.16 12.64 -17.70
C LYS A 144 -2.77 12.75 -16.24
N GLU A 145 -1.58 13.32 -15.99
CA GLU A 145 -1.05 13.52 -14.65
C GLU A 145 -1.65 14.75 -14.00
N GLY A 146 -1.90 14.66 -12.71
CA GLY A 146 -2.39 15.74 -11.87
C GLY A 146 -2.43 15.33 -10.41
N GLU A 147 -2.99 16.19 -9.56
CA GLU A 147 -3.15 15.89 -8.15
C GLU A 147 -4.19 14.78 -7.93
N VAL A 148 -3.85 13.85 -7.07
CA VAL A 148 -4.74 12.76 -6.64
C VAL A 148 -5.71 13.31 -5.59
N LEU A 149 -7.00 13.21 -5.85
CA LEU A 149 -8.08 13.57 -4.93
C LEU A 149 -8.88 12.33 -4.52
N ILE A 150 -9.32 12.32 -3.27
CA ILE A 150 -10.08 11.20 -2.73
C ILE A 150 -11.39 11.66 -2.08
N LYS A 151 -12.41 10.77 -2.11
CA LYS A 151 -13.69 10.99 -1.45
C LYS A 151 -14.27 9.64 -1.02
N GLY A 152 -14.65 9.52 0.24
CA GLY A 152 -15.24 8.28 0.76
C GLY A 152 -15.55 8.36 2.25
N LYS A 153 -16.23 7.34 2.76
CA LYS A 153 -16.62 7.28 4.19
C LYS A 153 -15.41 7.12 5.14
N ASN A 154 -14.30 6.63 4.63
CA ASN A 154 -13.04 6.47 5.36
C ASN A 154 -12.11 7.69 5.28
N VAL A 155 -12.48 8.71 4.51
CA VAL A 155 -11.73 9.97 4.42
C VAL A 155 -12.18 10.89 5.55
N LEU A 156 -11.22 11.53 6.24
CA LEU A 156 -11.53 12.47 7.33
C LEU A 156 -12.42 13.62 6.83
N ASN A 157 -13.24 14.16 7.71
CA ASN A 157 -14.10 15.31 7.41
C ASN A 157 -13.40 16.66 7.65
N GLY A 158 -12.20 16.62 8.24
CA GLY A 158 -11.39 17.80 8.52
C GLY A 158 -10.42 17.59 9.67
N TYR A 159 -9.42 18.44 9.76
CA TYR A 159 -8.48 18.51 10.87
C TYR A 159 -9.10 19.27 12.04
N LEU A 160 -8.92 18.76 13.25
CA LEU A 160 -9.45 19.40 14.46
C LEU A 160 -8.78 20.76 14.70
N ALA A 161 -9.60 21.78 14.95
CA ALA A 161 -9.16 23.15 15.26
C ALA A 161 -8.16 23.76 14.25
N ASN A 162 -8.19 23.35 12.97
CA ASN A 162 -7.31 23.88 11.93
C ASN A 162 -8.09 24.28 10.68
N SER A 163 -8.80 25.41 10.78
CA SER A 163 -9.65 25.93 9.70
C SER A 163 -8.86 26.27 8.42
N LYS A 164 -7.60 26.73 8.56
CA LYS A 164 -6.74 27.04 7.41
C LYS A 164 -6.42 25.76 6.64
N ALA A 165 -5.89 24.75 7.30
CA ALA A 165 -5.59 23.46 6.66
C ALA A 165 -6.85 22.84 6.04
N ASN A 166 -8.00 22.94 6.70
CA ASN A 166 -9.25 22.42 6.17
C ASN A 166 -9.65 23.11 4.87
N LYS A 167 -9.52 24.44 4.79
CA LYS A 167 -9.82 25.19 3.57
C LYS A 167 -8.91 24.82 2.41
N GLU A 168 -7.62 24.55 2.67
CA GLU A 168 -6.62 24.21 1.68
C GLU A 168 -6.70 22.74 1.23
N SER A 169 -7.10 21.85 2.15
CA SER A 169 -7.10 20.39 1.92
C SER A 169 -8.35 19.87 1.22
N PHE A 170 -9.39 20.68 1.04
CA PHE A 170 -10.64 20.21 0.41
C PHE A 170 -11.03 21.05 -0.80
N PHE A 171 -11.48 20.37 -1.85
CA PHE A 171 -12.04 20.97 -3.05
C PHE A 171 -13.38 20.29 -3.38
N ASN A 172 -14.49 21.03 -3.27
CA ASN A 172 -15.84 20.53 -3.59
C ASN A 172 -16.16 19.15 -2.95
N GLY A 173 -15.76 18.97 -1.68
CA GLY A 173 -15.96 17.72 -0.93
C GLY A 173 -15.00 16.58 -1.30
N TRP A 174 -13.94 16.87 -2.04
CA TRP A 174 -12.82 15.98 -2.30
C TRP A 174 -11.63 16.39 -1.45
N PHE A 175 -10.97 15.42 -0.81
CA PHE A 175 -9.73 15.66 -0.08
C PHE A 175 -8.55 15.65 -1.06
N ARG A 176 -7.71 16.65 -0.97
CA ARG A 176 -6.47 16.82 -1.75
C ARG A 176 -5.34 16.09 -1.07
N THR A 177 -4.76 15.08 -1.71
CA THR A 177 -3.70 14.27 -1.08
C THR A 177 -2.33 14.94 -1.10
N GLY A 178 -2.12 15.90 -2.00
CA GLY A 178 -0.81 16.47 -2.28
C GLY A 178 0.10 15.54 -3.08
N ASP A 179 -0.38 14.37 -3.49
CA ASP A 179 0.37 13.44 -4.32
C ASP A 179 -0.02 13.62 -5.79
N LEU A 180 0.95 13.46 -6.70
CA LEU A 180 0.76 13.47 -8.14
C LEU A 180 0.59 12.05 -8.66
N GLY A 181 -0.28 11.89 -9.66
CA GLY A 181 -0.49 10.60 -10.27
C GLY A 181 -1.42 10.62 -11.47
N TYR A 182 -1.65 9.46 -12.04
CA TYR A 182 -2.55 9.28 -13.17
C TYR A 182 -3.17 7.88 -13.17
N PHE A 183 -4.33 7.75 -13.82
CA PHE A 183 -4.92 6.45 -14.12
C PHE A 183 -4.52 5.96 -15.50
N ASP A 184 -4.26 4.66 -15.64
CA ASP A 184 -4.24 4.04 -16.95
C ASP A 184 -5.68 3.71 -17.45
N LYS A 185 -5.77 3.24 -18.68
CA LYS A 185 -7.06 2.88 -19.32
C LYS A 185 -7.81 1.74 -18.61
N ASP A 186 -7.11 0.93 -17.82
CA ASP A 186 -7.71 -0.18 -17.09
C ASP A 186 -8.09 0.22 -15.65
N GLY A 187 -7.93 1.51 -15.28
CA GLY A 187 -8.28 2.07 -13.98
C GLY A 187 -7.28 1.78 -12.86
N TYR A 188 -6.03 1.49 -13.20
CA TYR A 188 -4.93 1.38 -12.23
C TYR A 188 -4.30 2.75 -11.99
N LEU A 189 -4.12 3.09 -10.72
CA LEU A 189 -3.47 4.34 -10.30
C LEU A 189 -1.95 4.16 -10.25
N TYR A 190 -1.25 5.16 -10.76
CA TYR A 190 0.20 5.32 -10.68
C TYR A 190 0.50 6.62 -9.94
N ILE A 191 1.32 6.55 -8.90
CA ILE A 191 1.82 7.72 -8.17
C ILE A 191 3.17 8.10 -8.80
N SER A 192 3.28 9.35 -9.24
CA SER A 192 4.46 9.87 -9.94
C SER A 192 5.31 10.79 -9.08
N GLY A 193 4.72 11.37 -8.01
CA GLY A 193 5.47 12.27 -7.14
C GLY A 193 4.61 12.88 -6.05
N ARG A 194 5.13 13.95 -5.46
CA ARG A 194 4.44 14.78 -4.46
C ARG A 194 4.58 16.25 -4.84
N ILE A 195 3.52 17.03 -4.59
CA ILE A 195 3.47 18.48 -4.81
C ILE A 195 4.36 19.21 -3.81
#